data_cbc6f9f0f0e7e7192ef14dd1e8a52c25
#
_entry.id   cbc6f9f0f0e7e7192ef14dd1e8a52c25
#
_cell.length_a   1.000
_cell.length_b   1.000
_cell.length_c   1.000
_cell.angle_alpha   90.00
_cell.angle_beta   90.00
_cell.angle_gamma   90.00
#
_symmetry.space_group_name_H-M   'P 1'
#
loop_
_entity.id
_entity.type
_entity.pdbx_description
1 polymer ?
#
loop_
_entity_poly.entity_id
_entity_poly.type
_entity_poly.pdbx_seq_one_letter_code
_entity_poly.pdbx_strand_id
1 'polypeptide(L)'
;MRMEFTIILEGIILKRQIIDTIAQYDTIIIHRHVRPDPDAYGSQLGLKKLILANYPEKKVFAVGEHDASLSFLARPDEITDDFYQNALVIVTDTANTDRIDDQRYTQGELVIKIDHHPNDDAYGDFRWVDTSASSCSEMIYELYEEGKECANWKLSDASARLLFAGIVGDTGRFIFPSTTVKTFRIAGELITYDFDRNQIFDGMYEMDHKLLSLQGYIYQNFEMDENGAAFVKLSKETLAEFDAQPSEASLLVGCLASVKNICAWVIFIEEADQIRVRLRSKGPVINTLAKEFNGGGHPLASGATAYSWEEAQQVIKRLQEICATYNG
;
A
#
# COMPACT_ATOMS: atom_id res chain seq x y z
N MET A 1 -20.86 7.72 -22.99
CA MET A 1 -21.40 6.42 -23.53
C MET A 1 -20.45 5.76 -24.54
N ARG A 2 -20.10 6.35 -25.73
CA ARG A 2 -19.18 5.70 -26.69
C ARG A 2 -17.74 5.56 -26.18
N MET A 3 -17.20 6.56 -25.49
CA MET A 3 -15.85 6.57 -24.91
C MET A 3 -15.73 5.63 -23.70
N GLU A 4 -16.74 5.59 -22.83
CA GLU A 4 -16.80 4.64 -21.69
C GLU A 4 -16.86 3.20 -22.17
N PHE A 5 -17.61 2.91 -23.24
CA PHE A 5 -17.71 1.57 -23.82
C PHE A 5 -16.35 1.10 -24.41
N THR A 6 -15.56 2.03 -24.97
CA THR A 6 -14.23 1.73 -25.52
C THR A 6 -13.25 1.41 -24.39
N ILE A 7 -13.23 2.18 -23.30
CA ILE A 7 -12.34 1.96 -22.15
C ILE A 7 -12.63 0.62 -21.46
N ILE A 8 -13.93 0.28 -21.29
CA ILE A 8 -14.32 -1.01 -20.71
C ILE A 8 -13.87 -2.18 -21.59
N LEU A 9 -14.03 -2.07 -22.91
CA LEU A 9 -13.61 -3.11 -23.85
C LEU A 9 -12.10 -3.31 -23.88
N GLU A 10 -11.34 -2.22 -23.84
CA GLU A 10 -9.87 -2.26 -23.76
C GLU A 10 -9.39 -2.94 -22.47
N GLY A 11 -10.02 -2.63 -21.34
CA GLY A 11 -9.73 -3.26 -20.04
C GLY A 11 -10.01 -4.78 -20.04
N ILE A 12 -11.11 -5.23 -20.66
CA ILE A 12 -11.42 -6.65 -20.81
C ILE A 12 -10.39 -7.36 -21.69
N ILE A 13 -10.02 -6.77 -22.81
CA ILE A 13 -9.03 -7.33 -23.73
C ILE A 13 -7.68 -7.50 -23.03
N LEU A 14 -7.25 -6.50 -22.27
CA LEU A 14 -5.99 -6.54 -21.55
C LEU A 14 -5.97 -7.60 -20.44
N LYS A 15 -7.07 -7.73 -19.67
CA LYS A 15 -7.18 -8.78 -18.64
C LYS A 15 -7.12 -10.18 -19.28
N ARG A 16 -7.77 -10.40 -20.42
CA ARG A 16 -7.67 -11.66 -21.17
C ARG A 16 -6.26 -11.95 -21.67
N GLN A 17 -5.57 -10.94 -22.19
CA GLN A 17 -4.17 -11.08 -22.60
C GLN A 17 -3.27 -11.50 -21.41
N ILE A 18 -3.49 -10.92 -20.22
CA ILE A 18 -2.77 -11.31 -19.00
C ILE A 18 -3.07 -12.77 -18.63
N ILE A 19 -4.34 -13.17 -18.65
CA ILE A 19 -4.78 -14.56 -18.38
C ILE A 19 -4.14 -15.55 -19.36
N ASP A 20 -4.20 -15.25 -20.66
CA ASP A 20 -3.62 -16.08 -21.71
C ASP A 20 -2.08 -16.17 -21.57
N THR A 21 -1.44 -15.09 -21.20
CA THR A 21 0.01 -15.08 -20.93
C THR A 21 0.35 -15.93 -19.70
N ILE A 22 -0.38 -15.79 -18.60
CA ILE A 22 -0.23 -16.65 -17.42
C ILE A 22 -0.35 -18.15 -17.79
N ALA A 23 -1.30 -18.48 -18.67
CA ALA A 23 -1.49 -19.87 -19.12
C ALA A 23 -0.29 -20.42 -19.89
N GLN A 24 0.46 -19.58 -20.64
CA GLN A 24 1.56 -19.99 -21.52
C GLN A 24 2.88 -20.28 -20.78
N TYR A 25 3.14 -19.63 -19.62
CA TYR A 25 4.39 -19.74 -18.91
C TYR A 25 4.34 -20.80 -17.80
N ASP A 26 5.33 -21.68 -17.72
CA ASP A 26 5.45 -22.68 -16.65
C ASP A 26 6.00 -22.09 -15.37
N THR A 27 6.84 -21.05 -15.46
CA THR A 27 7.44 -20.35 -14.33
C THR A 27 6.96 -18.90 -14.29
N ILE A 28 6.42 -18.48 -13.14
CA ILE A 28 5.89 -17.13 -12.92
C ILE A 28 6.49 -16.58 -11.64
N ILE A 29 7.05 -15.37 -11.68
CA ILE A 29 7.66 -14.70 -10.54
C ILE A 29 6.96 -13.37 -10.32
N ILE A 30 6.37 -13.21 -9.13
CA ILE A 30 5.55 -12.04 -8.80
C ILE A 30 6.35 -11.14 -7.86
N HIS A 31 6.52 -9.90 -8.25
CA HIS A 31 7.23 -8.85 -7.52
C HIS A 31 6.27 -7.83 -6.94
N ARG A 32 6.76 -7.03 -5.99
CA ARG A 32 6.08 -5.92 -5.32
C ARG A 32 7.07 -4.82 -4.94
N HIS A 33 6.57 -3.75 -4.32
CA HIS A 33 7.43 -2.65 -3.88
C HIS A 33 8.19 -2.92 -2.57
N VAL A 34 9.29 -2.17 -2.35
CA VAL A 34 10.04 -2.10 -1.10
C VAL A 34 9.18 -1.52 0.03
N ARG A 35 9.46 -1.92 1.28
CA ARG A 35 8.66 -1.53 2.46
C ARG A 35 7.18 -1.84 2.23
N PRO A 36 6.86 -3.10 2.07
CA PRO A 36 5.53 -3.54 1.67
C PRO A 36 4.48 -3.17 2.71
N ASP A 37 3.28 -3.00 2.23
CA ASP A 37 2.08 -2.87 3.02
C ASP A 37 1.13 -4.07 2.80
N PRO A 38 -0.04 -4.10 3.42
CA PRO A 38 -0.98 -5.19 3.22
C PRO A 38 -1.46 -5.38 1.78
N ASP A 39 -1.51 -4.32 0.94
CA ASP A 39 -1.90 -4.46 -0.46
C ASP A 39 -0.79 -5.05 -1.33
N ALA A 40 0.45 -4.64 -1.12
CA ALA A 40 1.60 -5.26 -1.77
C ALA A 40 1.67 -6.78 -1.52
N TYR A 41 1.45 -7.22 -0.27
CA TYR A 41 1.37 -8.65 0.07
C TYR A 41 0.09 -9.30 -0.44
N GLY A 42 -1.04 -8.63 -0.30
CA GLY A 42 -2.36 -9.10 -0.71
C GLY A 42 -2.43 -9.37 -2.21
N SER A 43 -2.04 -8.40 -3.02
CA SER A 43 -2.03 -8.50 -4.47
C SER A 43 -1.02 -9.53 -4.98
N GLN A 44 0.22 -9.51 -4.46
CA GLN A 44 1.30 -10.41 -4.86
C GLN A 44 0.99 -11.88 -4.50
N LEU A 45 0.78 -12.14 -3.22
CA LEU A 45 0.58 -13.50 -2.72
C LEU A 45 -0.83 -14.02 -3.03
N GLY A 46 -1.83 -13.12 -3.11
CA GLY A 46 -3.17 -13.42 -3.57
C GLY A 46 -3.18 -13.88 -5.02
N LEU A 47 -2.46 -13.20 -5.91
CA LEU A 47 -2.26 -13.62 -7.30
C LEU A 47 -1.53 -14.97 -7.39
N LYS A 48 -0.47 -15.18 -6.61
CA LYS A 48 0.21 -16.48 -6.53
C LYS A 48 -0.77 -17.60 -6.19
N LYS A 49 -1.60 -17.42 -5.15
CA LYS A 49 -2.60 -18.42 -4.73
C LYS A 49 -3.70 -18.61 -5.77
N LEU A 50 -4.10 -17.55 -6.46
CA LEU A 50 -5.08 -17.62 -7.56
C LEU A 50 -4.52 -18.45 -8.72
N ILE A 51 -3.29 -18.19 -9.16
CA ILE A 51 -2.66 -18.95 -10.25
C ILE A 51 -2.52 -20.42 -9.87
N LEU A 52 -1.99 -20.73 -8.69
CA LEU A 52 -1.81 -22.12 -8.24
C LEU A 52 -3.12 -22.87 -8.02
N ALA A 53 -4.23 -22.20 -7.73
CA ALA A 53 -5.56 -22.82 -7.65
C ALA A 53 -6.09 -23.29 -9.01
N ASN A 54 -5.60 -22.71 -10.11
CA ASN A 54 -6.04 -22.98 -11.47
C ASN A 54 -4.99 -23.73 -12.31
N TYR A 55 -3.72 -23.62 -11.93
CA TYR A 55 -2.58 -24.25 -12.60
C TYR A 55 -1.62 -24.82 -11.53
N PRO A 56 -2.00 -25.90 -10.84
CA PRO A 56 -1.22 -26.43 -9.71
C PRO A 56 0.14 -26.99 -10.11
N GLU A 57 0.37 -27.26 -11.40
CA GLU A 57 1.64 -27.73 -11.95
C GLU A 57 2.67 -26.62 -12.19
N LYS A 58 2.24 -25.36 -12.24
CA LYS A 58 3.15 -24.24 -12.51
C LYS A 58 4.03 -23.91 -11.30
N LYS A 59 5.22 -23.40 -11.59
CA LYS A 59 6.15 -22.86 -10.59
C LYS A 59 5.84 -21.37 -10.41
N VAL A 60 5.15 -21.02 -9.32
CA VAL A 60 4.76 -19.64 -9.03
C VAL A 60 5.43 -19.17 -7.75
N PHE A 61 6.23 -18.12 -7.87
CA PHE A 61 6.98 -17.54 -6.77
C PHE A 61 6.55 -16.10 -6.51
N ALA A 62 6.53 -15.71 -5.23
CA ALA A 62 6.33 -14.33 -4.80
C ALA A 62 7.60 -13.90 -4.06
N VAL A 63 8.35 -12.97 -4.61
CA VAL A 63 9.69 -12.60 -4.14
C VAL A 63 9.74 -11.21 -3.52
N GLY A 64 10.77 -10.96 -2.73
CA GLY A 64 11.02 -9.70 -2.06
C GLY A 64 11.40 -9.92 -0.59
N GLU A 65 11.90 -8.88 0.08
CA GLU A 65 12.32 -8.96 1.48
C GLU A 65 11.13 -9.23 2.40
N HIS A 66 11.32 -10.14 3.37
CA HIS A 66 10.26 -10.47 4.31
C HIS A 66 10.08 -9.35 5.35
N ASP A 67 8.87 -8.82 5.45
CA ASP A 67 8.49 -7.92 6.54
C ASP A 67 7.84 -8.69 7.69
N ALA A 68 8.45 -8.62 8.87
CA ALA A 68 7.99 -9.35 10.04
C ALA A 68 6.59 -8.90 10.50
N SER A 69 6.22 -7.64 10.30
CA SER A 69 4.90 -7.09 10.65
C SER A 69 3.77 -7.68 9.80
N LEU A 70 4.09 -8.20 8.61
CA LEU A 70 3.13 -8.81 7.68
C LEU A 70 3.16 -10.35 7.71
N SER A 71 3.90 -10.95 8.65
CA SER A 71 4.01 -12.42 8.79
C SER A 71 2.65 -13.12 8.99
N PHE A 72 1.67 -12.41 9.54
CA PHE A 72 0.31 -12.92 9.71
C PHE A 72 -0.42 -13.15 8.37
N LEU A 73 0.00 -12.50 7.30
CA LEU A 73 -0.54 -12.72 5.95
C LEU A 73 0.10 -13.94 5.30
N ALA A 74 1.39 -13.90 5.06
CA ALA A 74 2.20 -14.99 4.51
C ALA A 74 3.70 -14.62 4.53
N ARG A 75 4.53 -15.48 3.91
CA ARG A 75 5.94 -15.21 3.67
C ARG A 75 6.26 -15.26 2.19
N PRO A 76 7.11 -14.34 1.67
CA PRO A 76 7.67 -14.42 0.33
C PRO A 76 8.53 -15.69 0.15
N ASP A 77 8.75 -16.07 -1.10
CA ASP A 77 9.65 -17.15 -1.45
C ASP A 77 11.08 -16.65 -1.63
N GLU A 78 12.05 -17.52 -1.34
CA GLU A 78 13.45 -17.32 -1.67
C GLU A 78 13.79 -18.19 -2.89
N ILE A 79 14.29 -17.58 -3.97
CA ILE A 79 14.65 -18.28 -5.20
C ILE A 79 16.01 -17.85 -5.72
N THR A 80 16.64 -18.72 -6.49
CA THR A 80 17.91 -18.46 -7.17
C THR A 80 17.65 -17.84 -8.56
N ASP A 81 18.68 -17.24 -9.17
CA ASP A 81 18.56 -16.50 -10.45
C ASP A 81 18.16 -17.38 -11.63
N ASP A 82 18.46 -18.68 -11.57
CA ASP A 82 18.11 -19.64 -12.62
C ASP A 82 16.58 -19.79 -12.84
N PHE A 83 15.77 -19.47 -11.83
CA PHE A 83 14.32 -19.48 -11.99
C PHE A 83 13.80 -18.36 -12.90
N TYR A 84 14.57 -17.29 -13.12
CA TYR A 84 14.17 -16.20 -14.00
C TYR A 84 14.28 -16.56 -15.50
N GLN A 85 15.06 -17.58 -15.83
CA GLN A 85 15.23 -17.99 -17.23
C GLN A 85 13.89 -18.49 -17.82
N ASN A 86 13.44 -17.84 -18.89
CA ASN A 86 12.15 -18.10 -19.55
C ASN A 86 10.92 -17.93 -18.61
N ALA A 87 11.02 -17.11 -17.57
CA ALA A 87 9.93 -16.85 -16.65
C ALA A 87 9.11 -15.63 -17.07
N LEU A 88 7.80 -15.69 -16.77
CA LEU A 88 6.95 -14.51 -16.72
C LEU A 88 7.19 -13.79 -15.40
N VAL A 89 7.50 -12.51 -15.46
CA VAL A 89 7.53 -11.63 -14.30
C VAL A 89 6.24 -10.81 -14.26
N ILE A 90 5.60 -10.77 -13.09
CA ILE A 90 4.46 -9.89 -12.84
C ILE A 90 4.83 -8.98 -11.66
N VAL A 91 4.76 -7.67 -11.86
CA VAL A 91 4.99 -6.70 -10.79
C VAL A 91 3.64 -6.12 -10.38
N THR A 92 3.26 -6.34 -9.13
CA THR A 92 2.02 -5.82 -8.57
C THR A 92 2.31 -4.60 -7.67
N ASP A 93 1.37 -3.66 -7.61
CA ASP A 93 1.33 -2.57 -6.64
C ASP A 93 2.63 -1.76 -6.55
N THR A 94 3.20 -1.41 -7.71
CA THR A 94 4.50 -0.71 -7.75
C THR A 94 4.51 0.40 -8.79
N ALA A 95 4.51 1.66 -8.32
CA ALA A 95 4.42 2.84 -9.17
C ALA A 95 5.61 2.98 -10.13
N ASN A 96 6.83 2.77 -9.64
CA ASN A 96 8.07 2.97 -10.39
C ASN A 96 9.12 1.89 -10.12
N THR A 97 10.06 1.76 -11.04
CA THR A 97 11.09 0.72 -11.05
C THR A 97 12.04 0.78 -9.85
N ASP A 98 12.36 1.98 -9.36
CA ASP A 98 13.23 2.16 -8.19
C ASP A 98 12.63 1.57 -6.91
N ARG A 99 11.31 1.41 -6.87
CA ARG A 99 10.60 0.85 -5.73
C ARG A 99 10.36 -0.66 -5.83
N ILE A 100 10.67 -1.31 -6.94
CA ILE A 100 10.56 -2.77 -7.02
C ILE A 100 11.57 -3.39 -6.05
N ASP A 101 11.10 -4.23 -5.13
CA ASP A 101 11.91 -4.75 -4.04
C ASP A 101 13.05 -5.66 -4.55
N ASP A 102 12.73 -6.61 -5.39
CA ASP A 102 13.72 -7.48 -6.02
C ASP A 102 14.04 -6.98 -7.44
N GLN A 103 15.24 -6.41 -7.62
CA GLN A 103 15.67 -5.81 -8.88
C GLN A 103 15.96 -6.82 -9.99
N ARG A 104 15.87 -8.14 -9.71
CA ARG A 104 15.97 -9.20 -10.71
C ARG A 104 14.74 -9.29 -11.64
N TYR A 105 13.72 -8.47 -11.42
CA TYR A 105 12.50 -8.44 -12.25
C TYR A 105 12.80 -8.30 -13.76
N THR A 106 13.93 -7.70 -14.14
CA THR A 106 14.35 -7.52 -15.55
C THR A 106 14.97 -8.78 -16.16
N GLN A 107 15.18 -9.85 -15.38
CA GLN A 107 15.80 -11.09 -15.89
C GLN A 107 14.76 -12.07 -16.46
N GLY A 108 13.47 -11.79 -16.29
CA GLY A 108 12.41 -12.58 -16.91
C GLY A 108 12.30 -12.35 -18.43
N GLU A 109 11.61 -13.26 -19.12
CA GLU A 109 11.39 -13.17 -20.56
C GLU A 109 10.37 -12.09 -20.93
N LEU A 110 9.37 -11.89 -20.06
CA LEU A 110 8.31 -10.91 -20.24
C LEU A 110 7.91 -10.33 -18.88
N VAL A 111 7.63 -9.01 -18.86
CA VAL A 111 7.24 -8.29 -17.64
C VAL A 111 5.83 -7.70 -17.78
N ILE A 112 4.95 -8.02 -16.83
CA ILE A 112 3.62 -7.43 -16.72
C ILE A 112 3.58 -6.51 -15.49
N LYS A 113 3.09 -5.28 -15.65
CA LYS A 113 2.77 -4.36 -14.56
C LYS A 113 1.26 -4.40 -14.28
N ILE A 114 0.86 -4.62 -13.01
CA ILE A 114 -0.52 -4.47 -12.51
C ILE A 114 -0.47 -3.51 -11.32
N ASP A 115 -1.07 -2.32 -11.47
CA ASP A 115 -0.87 -1.25 -10.51
C ASP A 115 -2.05 -0.26 -10.48
N HIS A 116 -2.33 0.32 -9.31
CA HIS A 116 -3.36 1.34 -9.14
C HIS A 116 -2.79 2.75 -8.86
N HIS A 117 -1.48 2.91 -8.86
CA HIS A 117 -0.83 4.21 -8.70
C HIS A 117 -0.76 5.00 -10.02
N PRO A 118 -0.56 6.34 -9.98
CA PRO A 118 -0.23 7.13 -11.18
C PRO A 118 0.96 6.54 -11.94
N ASN A 119 0.82 6.40 -13.26
CA ASN A 119 1.80 5.73 -14.11
C ASN A 119 2.88 6.70 -14.61
N ASP A 120 3.62 7.31 -13.67
CA ASP A 120 4.69 8.27 -13.98
C ASP A 120 5.95 7.56 -14.53
N ASP A 121 6.14 6.28 -14.19
CA ASP A 121 7.18 5.39 -14.75
C ASP A 121 6.51 4.20 -15.44
N ALA A 122 6.47 4.26 -16.77
CA ALA A 122 5.78 3.28 -17.61
C ALA A 122 6.71 2.11 -17.97
N TYR A 123 6.90 1.15 -17.06
CA TYR A 123 7.68 -0.07 -17.27
C TYR A 123 6.79 -1.29 -17.56
N GLY A 124 7.41 -2.36 -18.08
CA GLY A 124 6.75 -3.62 -18.42
C GLY A 124 6.25 -3.67 -19.87
N ASP A 125 6.18 -4.86 -20.43
CA ASP A 125 5.71 -5.15 -21.79
C ASP A 125 4.20 -5.02 -21.89
N PHE A 126 3.46 -5.49 -20.86
CA PHE A 126 2.05 -5.23 -20.66
C PHE A 126 1.84 -4.42 -19.37
N ARG A 127 0.91 -3.46 -19.42
CA ARG A 127 0.64 -2.55 -18.31
C ARG A 127 -0.86 -2.42 -18.12
N TRP A 128 -1.32 -2.95 -17.01
CA TRP A 128 -2.68 -2.71 -16.53
C TRP A 128 -2.59 -1.79 -15.32
N VAL A 129 -2.88 -0.51 -15.56
CA VAL A 129 -2.87 0.53 -14.53
C VAL A 129 -4.27 1.15 -14.46
N ASP A 130 -4.87 1.09 -13.26
CA ASP A 130 -6.18 1.67 -12.98
C ASP A 130 -6.16 2.49 -11.69
N THR A 131 -5.96 3.79 -11.82
CA THR A 131 -5.93 4.72 -10.68
C THR A 131 -7.28 4.97 -10.02
N SER A 132 -8.36 4.39 -10.54
CA SER A 132 -9.69 4.42 -9.94
C SER A 132 -9.96 3.21 -9.03
N ALA A 133 -9.13 2.18 -9.11
CA ALA A 133 -9.20 1.02 -8.22
C ALA A 133 -8.78 1.42 -6.79
N SER A 134 -9.46 0.87 -5.80
CA SER A 134 -9.17 1.15 -4.40
C SER A 134 -7.85 0.55 -3.91
N SER A 135 -7.38 -0.50 -4.61
CA SER A 135 -6.17 -1.26 -4.29
C SER A 135 -5.76 -2.13 -5.49
N CYS A 136 -4.52 -2.57 -5.53
CA CYS A 136 -4.07 -3.57 -6.50
C CYS A 136 -4.75 -4.93 -6.23
N SER A 137 -5.03 -5.27 -4.97
CA SER A 137 -5.80 -6.47 -4.61
C SER A 137 -7.22 -6.47 -5.18
N GLU A 138 -7.88 -5.32 -5.28
CA GLU A 138 -9.15 -5.17 -5.99
C GLU A 138 -8.98 -5.52 -7.47
N MET A 139 -7.90 -5.05 -8.11
CA MET A 139 -7.60 -5.37 -9.51
C MET A 139 -7.33 -6.87 -9.72
N ILE A 140 -6.60 -7.52 -8.81
CA ILE A 140 -6.40 -8.99 -8.90
C ILE A 140 -7.72 -9.74 -8.79
N TYR A 141 -8.66 -9.25 -7.97
CA TYR A 141 -10.00 -9.84 -7.94
C TYR A 141 -10.75 -9.65 -9.28
N GLU A 142 -10.64 -8.48 -9.91
CA GLU A 142 -11.20 -8.26 -11.25
C GLU A 142 -10.56 -9.17 -12.32
N LEU A 143 -9.27 -9.49 -12.19
CA LEU A 143 -8.59 -10.46 -13.04
C LEU A 143 -9.21 -11.87 -12.84
N TYR A 144 -9.51 -12.23 -11.59
CA TYR A 144 -10.22 -13.46 -11.28
C TYR A 144 -11.63 -13.49 -11.90
N GLU A 145 -12.40 -12.39 -11.81
CA GLU A 145 -13.75 -12.33 -12.43
C GLU A 145 -13.66 -12.59 -13.93
N GLU A 146 -12.73 -11.95 -14.64
CA GLU A 146 -12.52 -12.20 -16.07
C GLU A 146 -12.05 -13.62 -16.35
N GLY A 147 -11.13 -14.16 -15.54
CA GLY A 147 -10.64 -15.54 -15.65
C GLY A 147 -11.72 -16.57 -15.39
N LYS A 148 -12.67 -16.29 -14.50
CA LYS A 148 -13.84 -17.12 -14.25
C LYS A 148 -14.71 -17.24 -15.50
N GLU A 149 -14.91 -16.12 -16.22
CA GLU A 149 -15.75 -16.09 -17.44
C GLU A 149 -15.04 -16.74 -18.64
N CYS A 150 -13.76 -16.48 -18.86
CA CYS A 150 -13.07 -16.92 -20.08
C CYS A 150 -12.28 -18.23 -19.92
N ALA A 151 -11.86 -18.61 -18.69
CA ALA A 151 -10.97 -19.74 -18.42
C ALA A 151 -11.46 -20.67 -17.28
N ASN A 152 -12.69 -20.45 -16.76
CA ASN A 152 -13.27 -21.20 -15.64
C ASN A 152 -12.41 -21.17 -14.36
N TRP A 153 -11.72 -20.07 -14.08
CA TRP A 153 -10.91 -19.93 -12.90
C TRP A 153 -11.72 -20.04 -11.60
N LYS A 154 -11.07 -20.59 -10.58
CA LYS A 154 -11.59 -20.70 -9.22
C LYS A 154 -10.73 -19.86 -8.30
N LEU A 155 -11.36 -19.21 -7.33
CA LEU A 155 -10.69 -18.53 -6.24
C LEU A 155 -10.59 -19.46 -5.04
N SER A 156 -9.42 -19.58 -4.43
CA SER A 156 -9.23 -20.34 -3.19
C SER A 156 -9.47 -19.45 -1.96
N ASP A 157 -9.80 -20.08 -0.82
CA ASP A 157 -9.94 -19.36 0.46
C ASP A 157 -8.65 -18.58 0.81
N ALA A 158 -7.50 -19.17 0.54
CA ALA A 158 -6.20 -18.52 0.76
C ALA A 158 -5.99 -17.27 -0.12
N SER A 159 -6.43 -17.33 -1.40
CA SER A 159 -6.39 -16.14 -2.27
C SER A 159 -7.38 -15.08 -1.81
N ALA A 160 -8.62 -15.49 -1.51
CA ALA A 160 -9.67 -14.59 -1.03
C ALA A 160 -9.23 -13.83 0.25
N ARG A 161 -8.63 -14.55 1.20
CA ARG A 161 -8.09 -13.99 2.45
C ARG A 161 -7.04 -12.90 2.17
N LEU A 162 -6.10 -13.16 1.28
CA LEU A 162 -5.01 -12.24 0.96
C LEU A 162 -5.53 -11.00 0.21
N LEU A 163 -6.40 -11.17 -0.77
CA LEU A 163 -7.00 -10.07 -1.51
C LEU A 163 -7.87 -9.20 -0.60
N PHE A 164 -8.65 -9.81 0.30
CA PHE A 164 -9.42 -9.08 1.30
C PHE A 164 -8.52 -8.24 2.21
N ALA A 165 -7.40 -8.81 2.66
CA ALA A 165 -6.43 -8.09 3.49
C ALA A 165 -5.84 -6.86 2.77
N GLY A 166 -5.46 -6.99 1.50
CA GLY A 166 -4.97 -5.87 0.71
C GLY A 166 -6.01 -4.75 0.57
N ILE A 167 -7.24 -5.10 0.21
CA ILE A 167 -8.35 -4.12 0.13
C ILE A 167 -8.58 -3.40 1.46
N VAL A 168 -8.57 -4.13 2.58
CA VAL A 168 -8.74 -3.54 3.93
C VAL A 168 -7.62 -2.57 4.25
N GLY A 169 -6.37 -2.92 3.90
CA GLY A 169 -5.19 -2.06 4.11
C GLY A 169 -5.32 -0.74 3.37
N ASP A 170 -5.48 -0.78 2.05
CA ASP A 170 -5.46 0.39 1.17
C ASP A 170 -6.70 1.27 1.24
N THR A 171 -7.81 0.72 1.71
CA THR A 171 -9.03 1.49 1.97
C THR A 171 -9.10 2.05 3.40
N GLY A 172 -8.10 1.77 4.24
CA GLY A 172 -8.12 2.13 5.66
C GLY A 172 -9.37 1.59 6.35
N ARG A 173 -9.70 0.32 6.16
CA ARG A 173 -10.96 -0.31 6.63
C ARG A 173 -12.21 0.33 6.01
N PHE A 174 -12.17 0.57 4.71
CA PHE A 174 -13.27 1.17 3.93
C PHE A 174 -13.61 2.63 4.29
N ILE A 175 -12.68 3.37 4.92
CA ILE A 175 -12.87 4.77 5.34
C ILE A 175 -12.36 5.75 4.27
N PHE A 176 -11.34 5.37 3.49
CA PHE A 176 -10.73 6.28 2.54
C PHE A 176 -11.63 6.57 1.33
N PRO A 177 -11.51 7.77 0.71
CA PRO A 177 -12.32 8.17 -0.44
C PRO A 177 -12.19 7.27 -1.67
N SER A 178 -11.10 6.48 -1.78
CA SER A 178 -10.90 5.48 -2.82
C SER A 178 -11.89 4.30 -2.73
N THR A 179 -12.56 4.13 -1.59
CA THR A 179 -13.57 3.07 -1.38
C THR A 179 -14.82 3.34 -2.20
N THR A 180 -15.16 2.44 -3.10
CA THR A 180 -16.30 2.56 -4.03
C THR A 180 -17.36 1.50 -3.78
N VAL A 181 -18.48 1.58 -4.50
CA VAL A 181 -19.51 0.51 -4.54
C VAL A 181 -18.89 -0.80 -5.05
N LYS A 182 -17.97 -0.74 -6.03
CA LYS A 182 -17.22 -1.90 -6.55
C LYS A 182 -16.38 -2.54 -5.44
N THR A 183 -15.69 -1.75 -4.66
CA THR A 183 -14.88 -2.19 -3.51
C THR A 183 -15.73 -2.97 -2.50
N PHE A 184 -16.89 -2.43 -2.11
CA PHE A 184 -17.80 -3.12 -1.19
C PHE A 184 -18.39 -4.40 -1.76
N ARG A 185 -18.73 -4.44 -3.06
CA ARG A 185 -19.20 -5.65 -3.74
C ARG A 185 -18.13 -6.74 -3.68
N ILE A 186 -16.90 -6.40 -4.09
CA ILE A 186 -15.78 -7.35 -4.09
C ILE A 186 -15.48 -7.83 -2.67
N ALA A 187 -15.40 -6.95 -1.69
CA ALA A 187 -15.20 -7.32 -0.29
C ALA A 187 -16.34 -8.24 0.22
N GLY A 188 -17.59 -7.95 -0.15
CA GLY A 188 -18.76 -8.78 0.16
C GLY A 188 -18.68 -10.17 -0.43
N GLU A 189 -18.15 -10.31 -1.65
CA GLU A 189 -17.94 -11.62 -2.29
C GLU A 189 -16.75 -12.37 -1.65
N LEU A 190 -15.65 -11.69 -1.36
CA LEU A 190 -14.48 -12.29 -0.72
C LEU A 190 -14.80 -12.89 0.65
N ILE A 191 -15.64 -12.24 1.45
CA ILE A 191 -16.01 -12.75 2.79
C ILE A 191 -16.96 -13.95 2.76
N THR A 192 -17.41 -14.42 1.59
CA THR A 192 -18.13 -15.68 1.44
C THR A 192 -17.20 -16.89 1.48
N TYR A 193 -15.90 -16.71 1.32
CA TYR A 193 -14.88 -17.74 1.42
C TYR A 193 -14.53 -18.04 2.89
N ASP A 194 -14.00 -19.25 3.12
CA ASP A 194 -13.69 -19.74 4.47
C ASP A 194 -12.33 -19.21 4.94
N PHE A 195 -12.31 -18.06 5.64
CA PHE A 195 -11.15 -17.53 6.34
C PHE A 195 -11.57 -16.67 7.54
N ASP A 196 -10.71 -16.60 8.52
CA ASP A 196 -10.93 -15.79 9.71
C ASP A 196 -10.55 -14.33 9.46
N ARG A 197 -11.55 -13.46 9.38
CA ARG A 197 -11.37 -12.01 9.22
C ARG A 197 -10.74 -11.36 10.44
N ASN A 198 -11.02 -11.87 11.64
CA ASN A 198 -10.48 -11.30 12.87
C ASN A 198 -8.95 -11.40 12.88
N GLN A 199 -8.38 -12.54 12.43
CA GLN A 199 -6.93 -12.67 12.29
C GLN A 199 -6.31 -11.62 11.38
N ILE A 200 -7.02 -11.16 10.35
CA ILE A 200 -6.55 -10.09 9.46
C ILE A 200 -6.56 -8.75 10.21
N PHE A 201 -7.69 -8.42 10.87
CA PHE A 201 -7.80 -7.17 11.62
C PHE A 201 -6.85 -7.12 12.82
N ASP A 202 -6.73 -8.21 13.56
CA ASP A 202 -5.81 -8.32 14.69
C ASP A 202 -4.36 -8.13 14.21
N GLY A 203 -3.96 -8.86 13.15
CA GLY A 203 -2.62 -8.72 12.59
C GLY A 203 -2.29 -7.33 12.04
N MET A 204 -3.28 -6.59 11.54
CA MET A 204 -3.07 -5.22 11.02
C MET A 204 -3.10 -4.13 12.08
N TYR A 205 -3.87 -4.33 13.15
CA TYR A 205 -4.25 -3.22 14.05
C TYR A 205 -4.02 -3.52 15.52
N GLU A 206 -3.64 -4.75 15.90
CA GLU A 206 -3.21 -5.05 17.25
C GLU A 206 -1.93 -4.27 17.56
N MET A 207 -1.91 -3.60 18.69
CA MET A 207 -0.77 -2.78 19.11
C MET A 207 -0.27 -3.22 20.47
N ASP A 208 1.05 -3.24 20.62
CA ASP A 208 1.68 -3.44 21.91
C ASP A 208 1.27 -2.36 22.92
N HIS A 209 1.18 -2.73 24.20
CA HIS A 209 0.86 -1.80 25.27
C HIS A 209 1.77 -0.56 25.30
N LYS A 210 3.08 -0.71 24.95
CA LYS A 210 4.02 0.41 24.85
C LYS A 210 3.59 1.43 23.78
N LEU A 211 3.10 0.97 22.63
CA LEU A 211 2.62 1.84 21.56
C LEU A 211 1.29 2.51 21.90
N LEU A 212 0.39 1.82 22.61
CA LEU A 212 -0.81 2.44 23.16
C LEU A 212 -0.48 3.54 24.18
N SER A 213 0.54 3.32 25.01
CA SER A 213 1.02 4.33 25.96
C SER A 213 1.64 5.54 25.23
N LEU A 214 2.45 5.32 24.20
CA LEU A 214 3.00 6.37 23.35
C LEU A 214 1.90 7.12 22.58
N GLN A 215 0.87 6.42 22.12
CA GLN A 215 -0.30 7.05 21.49
C GLN A 215 -1.06 7.94 22.49
N GLY A 216 -1.19 7.49 23.74
CA GLY A 216 -1.71 8.30 24.83
C GLY A 216 -0.89 9.58 25.06
N TYR A 217 0.41 9.47 25.04
CA TYR A 217 1.32 10.63 25.07
C TYR A 217 1.08 11.60 23.91
N ILE A 218 0.97 11.10 22.68
CA ILE A 218 0.67 11.92 21.50
C ILE A 218 -0.62 12.72 21.72
N TYR A 219 -1.71 12.08 22.17
CA TYR A 219 -2.98 12.74 22.42
C TYR A 219 -2.94 13.80 23.53
N GLN A 220 -2.07 13.66 24.50
CA GLN A 220 -1.90 14.63 25.61
C GLN A 220 -0.98 15.80 25.25
N ASN A 221 -0.07 15.62 24.30
CA ASN A 221 1.03 16.55 24.03
C ASN A 221 1.04 17.13 22.60
N PHE A 222 0.07 16.78 21.73
CA PHE A 222 -0.01 17.47 20.46
C PHE A 222 -0.48 18.91 20.66
N GLU A 223 0.10 19.80 19.85
CA GLU A 223 -0.31 21.20 19.77
C GLU A 223 -1.14 21.40 18.49
N MET A 224 -2.08 22.32 18.52
CA MET A 224 -2.93 22.66 17.38
C MET A 224 -3.19 24.17 17.37
N ASP A 225 -3.10 24.78 16.19
CA ASP A 225 -3.48 26.18 16.02
C ASP A 225 -4.97 26.35 15.69
N GLU A 226 -5.40 27.61 15.60
CA GLU A 226 -6.79 27.98 15.31
C GLU A 226 -7.27 27.55 13.91
N ASN A 227 -6.34 27.26 12.97
CA ASN A 227 -6.61 26.82 11.60
C ASN A 227 -6.57 25.29 11.46
N GLY A 228 -6.38 24.56 12.55
CA GLY A 228 -6.39 23.10 12.56
C GLY A 228 -5.09 22.46 12.07
N ALA A 229 -3.98 23.19 12.05
CA ALA A 229 -2.65 22.62 11.86
C ALA A 229 -2.15 22.05 13.19
N ALA A 230 -1.97 20.73 13.26
CA ALA A 230 -1.53 20.07 14.48
C ALA A 230 -0.11 19.48 14.35
N PHE A 231 0.61 19.40 15.47
CA PHE A 231 1.93 18.80 15.49
C PHE A 231 2.28 18.20 16.85
N VAL A 232 3.15 17.19 16.83
CA VAL A 232 3.77 16.62 18.02
C VAL A 232 5.21 16.24 17.73
N LYS A 233 6.09 16.38 18.74
CA LYS A 233 7.51 16.06 18.67
C LYS A 233 7.79 14.84 19.55
N LEU A 234 8.31 13.78 18.94
CA LEU A 234 8.77 12.57 19.63
C LEU A 234 10.29 12.59 19.59
N SER A 235 10.92 13.10 20.66
CA SER A 235 12.37 13.09 20.81
C SER A 235 12.88 11.69 21.11
N LYS A 236 14.21 11.48 21.03
CA LYS A 236 14.86 10.22 21.43
C LYS A 236 14.57 9.87 22.89
N GLU A 237 14.55 10.87 23.76
CA GLU A 237 14.21 10.69 25.17
C GLU A 237 12.76 10.22 25.33
N THR A 238 11.84 10.86 24.62
CA THR A 238 10.42 10.44 24.62
C THR A 238 10.27 9.00 24.11
N LEU A 239 10.91 8.66 23.01
CA LEU A 239 10.85 7.28 22.47
C LEU A 239 11.44 6.26 23.46
N ALA A 240 12.56 6.61 24.12
CA ALA A 240 13.18 5.74 25.12
C ALA A 240 12.30 5.55 26.36
N GLU A 241 11.56 6.58 26.80
CA GLU A 241 10.61 6.48 27.94
C GLU A 241 9.52 5.43 27.69
N PHE A 242 9.07 5.28 26.43
CA PHE A 242 8.06 4.31 26.03
C PHE A 242 8.64 3.02 25.46
N ASP A 243 9.95 2.81 25.49
CA ASP A 243 10.64 1.68 24.86
C ASP A 243 10.21 1.47 23.38
N ALA A 244 10.00 2.58 22.66
CA ALA A 244 9.52 2.57 21.30
C ALA A 244 10.64 2.88 20.31
N GLN A 245 10.70 2.10 19.22
CA GLN A 245 11.58 2.39 18.09
C GLN A 245 10.96 3.45 17.17
N PRO A 246 11.77 4.24 16.44
CA PRO A 246 11.24 5.20 15.46
C PRO A 246 10.32 4.60 14.39
N SER A 247 10.59 3.36 13.97
CA SER A 247 9.73 2.63 13.03
C SER A 247 8.35 2.33 13.61
N GLU A 248 8.29 1.91 14.88
CA GLU A 248 7.06 1.63 15.61
C GLU A 248 6.25 2.92 15.84
N ALA A 249 6.90 4.02 16.26
CA ALA A 249 6.27 5.32 16.42
C ALA A 249 5.64 5.82 15.11
N SER A 250 6.22 5.48 13.95
CA SER A 250 5.68 5.84 12.63
C SER A 250 4.31 5.20 12.35
N LEU A 251 3.97 4.09 12.98
CA LEU A 251 2.65 3.45 12.86
C LEU A 251 1.54 4.32 13.47
N LEU A 252 1.90 5.18 14.41
CA LEU A 252 0.94 6.05 15.12
C LEU A 252 0.58 7.32 14.34
N VAL A 253 1.14 7.54 13.15
CA VAL A 253 0.92 8.79 12.39
C VAL A 253 -0.57 9.07 12.12
N GLY A 254 -1.40 8.03 12.01
CA GLY A 254 -2.83 8.15 11.78
C GLY A 254 -3.66 8.50 13.01
N CYS A 255 -3.12 8.47 14.23
CA CYS A 255 -3.90 8.57 15.46
C CYS A 255 -4.68 9.90 15.59
N LEU A 256 -4.13 11.01 15.09
CA LEU A 256 -4.81 12.32 15.15
C LEU A 256 -5.94 12.47 14.13
N ALA A 257 -6.17 11.51 13.24
CA ALA A 257 -7.21 11.58 12.21
C ALA A 257 -8.63 11.76 12.78
N SER A 258 -8.91 11.18 13.95
CA SER A 258 -10.23 11.26 14.62
C SER A 258 -10.41 12.53 15.46
N VAL A 259 -9.36 13.35 15.63
CA VAL A 259 -9.44 14.56 16.44
C VAL A 259 -10.24 15.63 15.69
N LYS A 260 -11.22 16.23 16.37
CA LYS A 260 -12.06 17.27 15.80
C LYS A 260 -11.25 18.53 15.53
N ASN A 261 -11.58 19.23 14.46
CA ASN A 261 -10.98 20.49 14.00
C ASN A 261 -9.53 20.38 13.51
N ILE A 262 -8.89 19.24 13.55
CA ILE A 262 -7.62 19.04 12.82
C ILE A 262 -7.92 18.92 11.33
N CYS A 263 -7.26 19.74 10.49
CA CYS A 263 -7.31 19.63 9.04
C CYS A 263 -6.03 19.00 8.45
N ALA A 264 -4.87 19.24 9.06
CA ALA A 264 -3.63 18.54 8.72
C ALA A 264 -2.72 18.46 9.95
N TRP A 265 -1.84 17.44 9.98
CA TRP A 265 -0.93 17.26 11.10
C TRP A 265 0.41 16.68 10.71
N VAL A 266 1.39 16.89 11.57
CA VAL A 266 2.73 16.34 11.45
C VAL A 266 3.16 15.69 12.77
N ILE A 267 3.72 14.48 12.68
CA ILE A 267 4.44 13.83 13.78
C ILE A 267 5.92 13.83 13.43
N PHE A 268 6.73 14.46 14.26
CA PHE A 268 8.18 14.45 14.18
C PHE A 268 8.72 13.31 15.02
N ILE A 269 9.57 12.48 14.44
CA ILE A 269 10.17 11.32 15.10
C ILE A 269 11.68 11.44 14.96
N GLU A 270 12.36 11.67 16.07
CA GLU A 270 13.81 11.84 16.08
C GLU A 270 14.52 10.49 15.94
N GLU A 271 15.38 10.38 14.94
CA GLU A 271 16.27 9.25 14.67
C GLU A 271 17.74 9.63 15.03
N ALA A 272 18.69 8.73 14.77
CA ALA A 272 20.09 8.96 15.12
C ALA A 272 20.66 10.24 14.50
N ASP A 273 20.43 10.45 13.19
CA ASP A 273 21.06 11.50 12.39
C ASP A 273 20.04 12.44 11.73
N GLN A 274 18.76 12.25 11.96
CA GLN A 274 17.68 13.00 11.31
C GLN A 274 16.40 13.00 12.14
N ILE A 275 15.47 13.85 11.76
CA ILE A 275 14.10 13.86 12.26
C ILE A 275 13.18 13.45 11.10
N ARG A 276 12.50 12.32 11.25
CA ARG A 276 11.50 11.89 10.30
C ARG A 276 10.24 12.73 10.44
N VAL A 277 9.78 13.31 9.34
CA VAL A 277 8.59 14.16 9.27
C VAL A 277 7.46 13.35 8.67
N ARG A 278 6.43 13.05 9.45
CA ARG A 278 5.26 12.29 8.99
C ARG A 278 4.04 13.19 8.90
N LEU A 279 3.60 13.45 7.67
CA LEU A 279 2.51 14.37 7.35
C LEU A 279 1.23 13.63 6.98
N ARG A 280 0.10 14.10 7.48
CA ARG A 280 -1.25 13.64 7.09
C ARG A 280 -2.20 14.82 6.98
N SER A 281 -3.25 14.67 6.17
CA SER A 281 -4.23 15.72 5.95
C SER A 281 -5.64 15.14 5.73
N LYS A 282 -6.65 15.92 6.10
CA LYS A 282 -8.06 15.65 5.81
C LYS A 282 -8.59 16.48 4.62
N GLY A 283 -7.74 17.35 4.04
CA GLY A 283 -8.15 18.20 2.92
C GLY A 283 -7.00 18.95 2.27
N PRO A 284 -6.20 19.77 2.98
CA PRO A 284 -5.08 20.49 2.37
C PRO A 284 -4.08 19.55 1.69
N VAL A 285 -3.57 19.97 0.51
CA VAL A 285 -2.51 19.23 -0.19
C VAL A 285 -1.17 19.46 0.50
N ILE A 286 -0.55 18.40 1.02
CA ILE A 286 0.67 18.46 1.84
C ILE A 286 1.92 17.85 1.19
N ASN A 287 1.79 17.18 0.04
CA ASN A 287 2.96 16.59 -0.63
C ASN A 287 3.90 17.65 -1.22
N THR A 288 3.41 18.84 -1.53
CA THR A 288 4.23 19.98 -1.93
C THR A 288 5.11 20.46 -0.78
N LEU A 289 4.56 20.54 0.44
CA LEU A 289 5.32 20.82 1.66
C LEU A 289 6.39 19.75 1.89
N ALA A 290 6.05 18.47 1.74
CA ALA A 290 7.03 17.40 1.91
C ALA A 290 8.22 17.53 0.94
N LYS A 291 7.98 17.95 -0.31
CA LYS A 291 9.04 18.19 -1.31
C LYS A 291 9.99 19.33 -0.93
N GLU A 292 9.52 20.35 -0.21
CA GLU A 292 10.36 21.44 0.29
C GLU A 292 11.41 20.95 1.32
N PHE A 293 11.15 19.80 1.98
CA PHE A 293 11.97 19.23 3.04
C PHE A 293 12.45 17.80 2.73
N ASN A 294 13.04 17.59 1.54
CA ASN A 294 13.64 16.32 1.12
C ASN A 294 12.69 15.12 1.19
N GLY A 295 11.44 15.31 0.78
CA GLY A 295 10.40 14.30 0.90
C GLY A 295 9.45 14.26 -0.29
N GLY A 296 8.31 13.60 -0.09
CA GLY A 296 7.27 13.42 -1.09
C GLY A 296 6.14 12.53 -0.59
N GLY A 297 5.32 12.06 -1.50
CA GLY A 297 4.19 11.18 -1.22
C GLY A 297 2.89 11.66 -1.86
N HIS A 298 1.78 11.11 -1.39
CA HIS A 298 0.45 11.45 -1.87
C HIS A 298 -0.02 12.82 -1.36
N PRO A 299 -0.99 13.47 -2.03
CA PRO A 299 -1.51 14.76 -1.62
C PRO A 299 -1.93 14.86 -0.14
N LEU A 300 -2.49 13.79 0.44
CA LEU A 300 -2.99 13.75 1.82
C LEU A 300 -2.14 12.92 2.79
N ALA A 301 -1.10 12.23 2.29
CA ALA A 301 -0.24 11.37 3.09
C ALA A 301 1.20 11.44 2.55
N SER A 302 2.08 12.12 3.26
CA SER A 302 3.44 12.40 2.81
C SER A 302 4.45 12.23 3.93
N GLY A 303 5.71 12.09 3.56
CA GLY A 303 6.84 12.06 4.48
C GLY A 303 7.96 12.95 4.00
N ALA A 304 8.74 13.51 4.95
CA ALA A 304 9.89 14.34 4.68
C ALA A 304 10.98 14.06 5.71
N THR A 305 12.11 14.74 5.59
CA THR A 305 13.23 14.67 6.53
C THR A 305 13.64 16.07 6.94
N ALA A 306 13.82 16.29 8.24
CA ALA A 306 14.46 17.46 8.80
C ALA A 306 15.76 17.04 9.51
N TYR A 307 16.77 17.87 9.48
CA TYR A 307 18.07 17.56 10.07
C TYR A 307 18.30 18.29 11.40
N SER A 308 17.36 19.13 11.79
CA SER A 308 17.38 19.82 13.09
C SER A 308 15.96 20.17 13.53
N TRP A 309 15.81 20.49 14.83
CA TRP A 309 14.54 20.98 15.35
C TRP A 309 14.17 22.38 14.83
N GLU A 310 15.16 23.19 14.37
CA GLU A 310 14.94 24.44 13.68
C GLU A 310 14.29 24.23 12.31
N GLU A 311 14.72 23.21 11.55
CA GLU A 311 14.05 22.82 10.30
C GLU A 311 12.64 22.26 10.57
N ALA A 312 12.48 21.43 11.61
CA ALA A 312 11.16 20.95 12.03
C ALA A 312 10.20 22.10 12.35
N GLN A 313 10.72 23.18 12.97
CA GLN A 313 9.92 24.39 13.23
C GLN A 313 9.50 25.11 11.93
N GLN A 314 10.33 25.07 10.89
CA GLN A 314 9.96 25.60 9.56
C GLN A 314 8.84 24.76 8.92
N VAL A 315 8.90 23.44 9.05
CA VAL A 315 7.81 22.56 8.58
C VAL A 315 6.50 22.91 9.28
N ILE A 316 6.51 23.13 10.60
CA ILE A 316 5.31 23.54 11.37
C ILE A 316 4.74 24.83 10.81
N LYS A 317 5.57 25.87 10.64
CA LYS A 317 5.15 27.16 10.10
C LYS A 317 4.52 27.01 8.71
N ARG A 318 5.15 26.24 7.83
CA ARG A 318 4.61 25.99 6.48
C ARG A 318 3.27 25.23 6.53
N LEU A 319 3.10 24.25 7.42
CA LEU A 319 1.85 23.55 7.62
C LEU A 319 0.74 24.50 8.09
N GLN A 320 1.04 25.39 9.03
CA GLN A 320 0.12 26.43 9.52
C GLN A 320 -0.34 27.37 8.40
N GLU A 321 0.59 27.83 7.54
CA GLU A 321 0.28 28.65 6.37
C GLU A 321 -0.66 27.93 5.38
N ILE A 322 -0.43 26.65 5.13
CA ILE A 322 -1.28 25.81 4.27
C ILE A 322 -2.68 25.66 4.88
N CYS A 323 -2.80 25.37 6.15
CA CYS A 323 -4.08 25.24 6.84
C CYS A 323 -4.84 26.59 6.88
N ALA A 324 -4.17 27.70 7.12
CA ALA A 324 -4.76 29.03 7.14
C ALA A 324 -5.37 29.46 5.79
N THR A 325 -4.84 28.97 4.68
CA THR A 325 -5.34 29.25 3.31
C THR A 325 -6.34 28.25 2.80
N TYR A 326 -6.58 27.17 3.52
CA TYR A 326 -7.50 26.12 3.14
C TYR A 326 -8.94 26.52 3.44
N ASN A 327 -9.74 26.73 2.41
CA ASN A 327 -11.18 26.92 2.50
C ASN A 327 -11.84 25.57 2.21
N GLY A 328 -12.16 24.81 3.28
CA GLY A 328 -12.75 23.47 3.24
C GLY A 328 -14.14 23.38 2.65
#